data_48530fc7631fc8864ee71cdc4ed02fb1
#
_entry.id   48530fc7631fc8864ee71cdc4ed02fb1
#
_cell.length_a   1.000
_cell.length_b   1.000
_cell.length_c   1.000
_cell.angle_alpha   90.00
_cell.angle_beta   90.00
_cell.angle_gamma   90.00
#
_symmetry.space_group_name_H-M   'P 1'
#
loop_
_entity.id
_entity.type
_entity.pdbx_description
1 polymer ?
#
loop_
_entity_poly.entity_id
_entity_poly.type
_entity_poly.pdbx_seq_one_letter_code
_entity_poly.pdbx_strand_id
1 'polypeptide(L)'
;MGMGSNAKKVYRRKRMDSFQHLRIRLTALMLGFLMFLPVAARLYALMVRDFDYYSAKALNNQTRSTAAASDRGLIYDRNMNILASSQGVEHVYLDPNELKQSKADLQSVAEFLAPLVDRDAGWIMEQGRDTRRRYKQVGARVSLETAQRIRDYMKKQGISGIHLEPAALRTYPLGSLASQVIGFTNTSGEGCEGIEAAYDRFLSGKPGKVVTTKGNNEMDMPYSYENFTASHPGCSVILTLDTTVQACLEKQLQAAMDRYDVQNGAFGLVMNCKTGEILAMATLGGFDPNDYQQIYDPETNRALQAQKEHYAQLPVDSPEYAKEARAYEEALTRARLKQWRNRVLSDGYEPGSTFKVLTMAAALDCGAIDLDTSFYCRGAEQIPGRSQLLHCWRAAGHGAEKTPQALQNSCNLAFAHIALKLGGERFYQYIKTFGILEKTGID
;
A
#
# COMPACT_ATOMS: atom_id res chain seq x y z
N MET A 1 89.89 7.11 71.21
CA MET A 1 90.83 6.31 70.40
C MET A 1 90.22 4.96 70.23
N GLY A 2 89.92 4.51 69.03
CA GLY A 2 89.38 3.20 68.75
C GLY A 2 88.74 3.15 67.40
N MET A 3 89.51 2.85 66.35
CA MET A 3 89.13 2.72 64.94
C MET A 3 88.26 1.49 64.80
N GLY A 4 87.06 1.59 64.29
CA GLY A 4 86.20 0.52 63.93
C GLY A 4 86.34 0.25 62.42
N SER A 5 86.86 -0.95 62.09
CA SER A 5 87.05 -1.46 60.76
C SER A 5 85.74 -1.84 60.07
N ASN A 6 85.48 -1.22 58.93
CA ASN A 6 84.34 -1.55 58.02
C ASN A 6 84.77 -2.71 57.12
N ALA A 7 84.33 -3.92 57.41
CA ALA A 7 84.52 -5.09 56.52
C ALA A 7 83.43 -5.11 55.45
N LYS A 8 83.74 -4.80 54.19
CA LYS A 8 82.91 -4.97 53.03
C LYS A 8 82.68 -6.47 52.73
N LYS A 9 81.47 -6.97 52.94
CA LYS A 9 81.08 -8.31 52.48
C LYS A 9 81.07 -8.35 50.94
N VAL A 10 82.07 -9.00 50.38
CA VAL A 10 82.14 -9.31 48.94
C VAL A 10 81.21 -10.50 48.66
N TYR A 11 80.07 -10.27 48.03
CA TYR A 11 79.22 -11.33 47.51
C TYR A 11 79.89 -11.96 46.29
N ARG A 12 80.48 -13.16 46.48
CA ARG A 12 80.94 -14.01 45.40
C ARG A 12 79.75 -14.51 44.62
N ARG A 13 79.52 -14.01 43.37
CA ARG A 13 78.61 -14.58 42.43
C ARG A 13 79.01 -16.01 42.14
N LYS A 14 78.22 -16.97 42.61
CA LYS A 14 78.39 -18.36 42.20
C LYS A 14 78.21 -18.44 40.67
N ARG A 15 79.20 -18.83 39.91
CA ARG A 15 79.07 -19.17 38.49
C ARG A 15 78.07 -20.31 38.43
N MET A 16 76.98 -20.09 37.71
CA MET A 16 75.98 -21.13 37.45
C MET A 16 76.62 -22.21 36.56
N ASP A 17 76.40 -23.49 36.86
CA ASP A 17 76.83 -24.60 36.14
C ASP A 17 76.19 -24.67 34.76
N SER A 18 76.90 -25.16 33.75
CA SER A 18 76.41 -25.28 32.37
C SER A 18 75.05 -26.07 32.30
N PHE A 19 74.87 -26.94 33.23
CA PHE A 19 73.63 -27.74 33.37
C PHE A 19 72.47 -26.91 33.94
N GLN A 20 72.73 -25.90 34.76
CA GLN A 20 71.72 -24.95 35.25
C GLN A 20 71.27 -23.97 34.11
N HIS A 21 72.22 -23.52 33.30
CA HIS A 21 71.88 -22.70 32.12
C HIS A 21 71.04 -23.46 31.09
N LEU A 22 71.32 -24.73 30.89
CA LEU A 22 70.54 -25.59 29.99
C LEU A 22 69.09 -25.76 30.52
N ARG A 23 68.94 -26.05 31.82
CA ARG A 23 67.62 -26.17 32.47
C ARG A 23 66.81 -24.86 32.37
N ILE A 24 67.41 -23.67 32.62
CA ILE A 24 66.75 -22.38 32.52
C ILE A 24 66.33 -22.10 31.08
N ARG A 25 67.16 -22.42 30.09
CA ARG A 25 66.81 -22.29 28.67
C ARG A 25 65.65 -23.20 28.26
N LEU A 26 65.67 -24.47 28.70
CA LEU A 26 64.60 -25.40 28.46
C LEU A 26 63.30 -25.03 29.14
N THR A 27 63.33 -24.56 30.39
CA THR A 27 62.14 -24.09 31.11
C THR A 27 61.59 -22.78 30.49
N ALA A 28 62.47 -21.87 30.06
CA ALA A 28 62.04 -20.64 29.37
C ALA A 28 61.40 -20.95 28.00
N LEU A 29 62.02 -21.90 27.23
CA LEU A 29 61.43 -22.39 25.96
C LEU A 29 60.07 -23.07 26.18
N MET A 30 59.99 -23.93 27.20
CA MET A 30 58.75 -24.65 27.55
C MET A 30 57.65 -23.66 28.00
N LEU A 31 58.00 -22.66 28.82
CA LEU A 31 57.07 -21.60 29.24
C LEU A 31 56.62 -20.74 28.06
N GLY A 32 57.53 -20.39 27.14
CA GLY A 32 57.22 -19.66 25.93
C GLY A 32 56.26 -20.46 25.03
N PHE A 33 56.53 -21.76 24.84
CA PHE A 33 55.66 -22.63 24.06
C PHE A 33 54.26 -22.77 24.72
N LEU A 34 54.21 -22.93 26.05
CA LEU A 34 52.96 -23.01 26.81
C LEU A 34 52.12 -21.73 26.71
N MET A 35 52.78 -20.59 26.60
CA MET A 35 52.12 -19.26 26.44
C MET A 35 51.50 -19.08 25.05
N PHE A 36 52.03 -19.73 23.98
CA PHE A 36 51.47 -19.69 22.64
C PHE A 36 50.31 -20.68 22.40
N LEU A 37 50.21 -21.75 23.23
CA LEU A 37 49.14 -22.74 23.09
C LEU A 37 47.74 -22.15 23.15
N PRO A 38 47.35 -21.27 24.11
CA PRO A 38 46.02 -20.67 24.14
C PRO A 38 45.78 -19.73 22.94
N VAL A 39 46.84 -19.05 22.43
CA VAL A 39 46.71 -18.19 21.24
C VAL A 39 46.49 -19.08 20.00
N ALA A 40 47.24 -20.17 19.83
CA ALA A 40 47.05 -21.12 18.74
C ALA A 40 45.66 -21.79 18.79
N ALA A 41 45.22 -22.20 19.99
CA ALA A 41 43.88 -22.76 20.19
C ALA A 41 42.76 -21.72 19.85
N ARG A 42 42.96 -20.46 20.22
CA ARG A 42 42.02 -19.41 19.87
C ARG A 42 42.00 -19.09 18.38
N LEU A 43 43.17 -19.08 17.73
CA LEU A 43 43.28 -18.93 16.27
C LEU A 43 42.59 -20.09 15.55
N TYR A 44 42.82 -21.32 16.00
CA TYR A 44 42.14 -22.49 15.44
C TYR A 44 40.61 -22.37 15.58
N ALA A 45 40.13 -21.99 16.76
CA ALA A 45 38.69 -21.79 16.98
C ALA A 45 38.12 -20.73 16.04
N LEU A 46 38.80 -19.58 15.85
CA LEU A 46 38.35 -18.49 14.98
C LEU A 46 38.45 -18.84 13.48
N MET A 47 39.54 -19.50 13.06
CA MET A 47 39.83 -19.72 11.65
C MET A 47 39.27 -21.03 11.08
N VAL A 48 38.95 -22.02 11.94
CA VAL A 48 38.47 -23.33 11.51
C VAL A 48 37.10 -23.64 12.06
N ARG A 49 36.94 -23.61 13.39
CA ARG A 49 35.66 -24.00 14.00
C ARG A 49 34.54 -22.98 13.79
N ASP A 50 34.83 -21.69 13.95
CA ASP A 50 33.86 -20.61 13.91
C ASP A 50 33.99 -19.78 12.61
N PHE A 51 34.69 -20.31 11.59
CA PHE A 51 34.98 -19.63 10.32
C PHE A 51 33.71 -19.16 9.62
N ASP A 52 32.72 -20.04 9.47
CA ASP A 52 31.48 -19.74 8.78
C ASP A 52 30.69 -18.62 9.48
N TYR A 53 30.67 -18.61 10.81
CA TYR A 53 30.03 -17.60 11.61
C TYR A 53 30.68 -16.21 11.43
N TYR A 54 32.03 -16.17 11.54
CA TYR A 54 32.73 -14.88 11.41
C TYR A 54 32.80 -14.41 9.96
N SER A 55 32.87 -15.29 8.98
CA SER A 55 32.78 -14.97 7.56
C SER A 55 31.42 -14.40 7.21
N ALA A 56 30.31 -14.99 7.66
CA ALA A 56 28.97 -14.47 7.47
C ALA A 56 28.79 -13.09 8.13
N LYS A 57 29.36 -12.92 9.34
CA LYS A 57 29.30 -11.63 10.05
C LYS A 57 30.15 -10.56 9.39
N ALA A 58 31.31 -10.90 8.85
CA ALA A 58 32.17 -10.00 8.09
C ALA A 58 31.48 -9.61 6.77
N LEU A 59 30.89 -10.57 6.05
CA LEU A 59 30.13 -10.34 4.84
C LEU A 59 28.97 -9.38 5.08
N ASN A 60 28.19 -9.58 6.14
CA ASN A 60 27.09 -8.68 6.53
C ASN A 60 27.56 -7.25 6.87
N ASN A 61 28.74 -7.10 7.44
CA ASN A 61 29.30 -5.79 7.77
C ASN A 61 29.96 -5.09 6.56
N GLN A 62 30.47 -5.87 5.60
CA GLN A 62 31.17 -5.38 4.41
C GLN A 62 30.29 -5.26 3.17
N THR A 63 29.08 -5.83 3.20
CA THR A 63 28.16 -5.75 2.06
C THR A 63 27.01 -4.78 2.34
N ARG A 64 26.70 -3.94 1.36
CA ARG A 64 25.44 -3.19 1.29
C ARG A 64 24.51 -3.96 0.36
N SER A 65 23.36 -4.36 0.89
CA SER A 65 22.31 -4.94 0.08
C SER A 65 21.32 -3.85 -0.28
N THR A 66 21.26 -3.48 -1.54
CA THR A 66 20.24 -2.57 -2.06
C THR A 66 19.21 -3.40 -2.80
N ALA A 67 17.93 -3.23 -2.45
CA ALA A 67 16.84 -3.86 -3.19
C ALA A 67 16.72 -3.16 -4.55
N ALA A 68 16.77 -3.94 -5.63
CA ALA A 68 16.38 -3.45 -6.94
C ALA A 68 14.85 -3.57 -7.05
N ALA A 69 14.16 -2.44 -7.23
CA ALA A 69 12.72 -2.42 -7.38
C ALA A 69 12.29 -3.34 -8.54
N SER A 70 11.21 -4.09 -8.34
CA SER A 70 10.55 -4.80 -9.43
C SER A 70 9.49 -3.92 -10.07
N ASP A 71 9.33 -4.01 -11.38
CA ASP A 71 8.23 -3.35 -12.06
C ASP A 71 6.91 -4.02 -11.67
N ARG A 72 5.97 -3.22 -11.17
CA ARG A 72 4.61 -3.69 -10.87
C ARG A 72 3.87 -3.95 -12.17
N GLY A 73 3.17 -5.08 -12.26
CA GLY A 73 2.41 -5.51 -13.43
C GLY A 73 1.36 -4.48 -13.87
N LEU A 74 1.03 -4.48 -15.13
CA LEU A 74 0.02 -3.59 -15.72
C LEU A 74 -1.38 -4.09 -15.40
N ILE A 75 -2.34 -3.17 -15.32
CA ILE A 75 -3.77 -3.50 -15.26
C ILE A 75 -4.40 -3.02 -16.55
N TYR A 76 -5.10 -3.91 -17.23
CA TYR A 76 -5.80 -3.66 -18.49
C TYR A 76 -7.31 -3.85 -18.33
N ASP A 77 -8.07 -3.16 -19.16
CA ASP A 77 -9.46 -3.53 -19.41
C ASP A 77 -9.53 -4.74 -20.37
N ARG A 78 -10.75 -5.22 -20.67
CA ARG A 78 -10.98 -6.33 -21.59
C ARG A 78 -10.49 -6.07 -23.03
N ASN A 79 -10.35 -4.81 -23.42
CA ASN A 79 -9.92 -4.35 -24.74
C ASN A 79 -8.42 -4.00 -24.78
N MET A 80 -7.67 -4.36 -23.73
CA MET A 80 -6.23 -4.06 -23.57
C MET A 80 -5.92 -2.56 -23.42
N ASN A 81 -6.89 -1.73 -23.04
CA ASN A 81 -6.61 -0.36 -22.63
C ASN A 81 -5.93 -0.36 -21.25
N ILE A 82 -4.90 0.46 -21.09
CA ILE A 82 -4.13 0.53 -19.83
C ILE A 82 -4.94 1.29 -18.79
N LEU A 83 -5.26 0.64 -17.68
CA LEU A 83 -5.92 1.22 -16.51
C LEU A 83 -4.91 1.65 -15.45
N ALA A 84 -3.82 0.89 -15.29
CA ALA A 84 -2.73 1.24 -14.40
C ALA A 84 -1.39 0.77 -14.97
N SER A 85 -0.38 1.64 -14.89
CA SER A 85 0.99 1.37 -15.34
C SER A 85 2.01 1.82 -14.30
N SER A 86 3.24 1.30 -14.37
CA SER A 86 4.34 1.74 -13.53
C SER A 86 5.38 2.42 -14.38
N GLN A 87 5.86 3.59 -13.95
CA GLN A 87 6.97 4.31 -14.55
C GLN A 87 8.17 4.26 -13.62
N GLY A 88 9.35 3.96 -14.17
CA GLY A 88 10.59 4.07 -13.44
C GLY A 88 10.87 5.53 -13.10
N VAL A 89 11.09 5.80 -11.84
CA VAL A 89 11.45 7.11 -11.29
C VAL A 89 12.58 6.92 -10.29
N GLU A 90 13.15 8.01 -9.78
CA GLU A 90 14.18 7.93 -8.75
C GLU A 90 13.89 8.90 -7.60
N HIS A 91 14.30 8.49 -6.40
CA HIS A 91 14.32 9.37 -5.24
C HIS A 91 15.70 10.00 -5.12
N VAL A 92 15.75 11.27 -4.75
CA VAL A 92 16.98 12.03 -4.55
C VAL A 92 17.24 12.22 -3.08
N TYR A 93 18.39 11.74 -2.62
CA TYR A 93 18.84 11.86 -1.25
C TYR A 93 20.14 12.68 -1.17
N LEU A 94 20.33 13.41 -0.08
CA LEU A 94 21.59 14.09 0.24
C LEU A 94 22.27 13.37 1.42
N ASP A 95 23.57 13.14 1.30
CA ASP A 95 24.46 12.88 2.43
C ASP A 95 25.29 14.13 2.73
N PRO A 96 24.95 14.88 3.80
CA PRO A 96 25.68 16.11 4.17
C PRO A 96 27.15 15.89 4.47
N ASN A 97 27.54 14.70 4.93
CA ASN A 97 28.94 14.39 5.26
C ASN A 97 29.77 14.18 3.99
N GLU A 98 29.23 13.44 3.02
CA GLU A 98 29.90 13.24 1.73
C GLU A 98 29.99 14.54 0.92
N LEU A 99 28.94 15.37 0.93
CA LEU A 99 28.96 16.70 0.32
C LEU A 99 30.09 17.56 0.90
N LYS A 100 30.26 17.54 2.22
CA LYS A 100 31.35 18.25 2.90
C LYS A 100 32.73 17.68 2.55
N GLN A 101 32.87 16.36 2.44
CA GLN A 101 34.11 15.68 2.07
C GLN A 101 34.52 16.00 0.62
N SER A 102 33.57 16.03 -0.31
CA SER A 102 33.82 16.42 -1.71
C SER A 102 34.08 17.92 -1.91
N LYS A 103 34.01 18.72 -0.82
CA LYS A 103 34.13 20.19 -0.86
C LYS A 103 33.11 20.84 -1.80
N ALA A 104 31.94 20.22 -1.96
CA ALA A 104 30.90 20.76 -2.79
C ALA A 104 30.38 22.08 -2.20
N ASP A 105 30.18 23.07 -3.09
CA ASP A 105 29.48 24.29 -2.71
C ASP A 105 27.97 23.96 -2.54
N LEU A 106 27.54 23.90 -1.30
CA LEU A 106 26.18 23.55 -0.93
C LEU A 106 25.14 24.50 -1.52
N GLN A 107 25.48 25.78 -1.72
CA GLN A 107 24.58 26.75 -2.31
C GLN A 107 24.35 26.41 -3.80
N SER A 108 25.41 26.18 -4.56
CA SER A 108 25.32 25.79 -5.97
C SER A 108 24.57 24.46 -6.16
N VAL A 109 24.77 23.49 -5.25
CA VAL A 109 24.03 22.22 -5.26
C VAL A 109 22.53 22.44 -5.01
N ALA A 110 22.18 23.27 -4.02
CA ALA A 110 20.79 23.56 -3.67
C ALA A 110 20.07 24.33 -4.80
N GLU A 111 20.73 25.35 -5.38
CA GLU A 111 20.19 26.12 -6.51
C GLU A 111 19.98 25.26 -7.76
N PHE A 112 20.89 24.29 -8.01
CA PHE A 112 20.73 23.34 -9.11
C PHE A 112 19.59 22.34 -8.87
N LEU A 113 19.49 21.79 -7.67
CA LEU A 113 18.47 20.77 -7.35
C LEU A 113 17.06 21.37 -7.20
N ALA A 114 16.94 22.58 -6.68
CA ALA A 114 15.66 23.22 -6.35
C ALA A 114 14.58 23.10 -7.46
N PRO A 115 14.86 23.52 -8.72
CA PRO A 115 13.89 23.41 -9.80
C PRO A 115 13.68 21.98 -10.30
N LEU A 116 14.59 21.04 -10.00
CA LEU A 116 14.51 19.65 -10.46
C LEU A 116 13.67 18.78 -9.52
N VAL A 117 13.61 19.15 -8.25
CA VAL A 117 12.92 18.39 -7.19
C VAL A 117 11.68 19.13 -6.66
N ASP A 118 11.34 20.28 -7.25
CA ASP A 118 10.21 21.13 -6.85
C ASP A 118 10.25 21.48 -5.35
N ARG A 119 11.41 21.99 -4.89
CA ARG A 119 11.65 22.39 -3.51
C ARG A 119 12.40 23.73 -3.47
N ASP A 120 12.22 24.45 -2.35
CA ASP A 120 12.98 25.67 -2.12
C ASP A 120 14.47 25.39 -1.90
N ALA A 121 15.34 26.20 -2.52
CA ALA A 121 16.80 26.08 -2.38
C ALA A 121 17.26 26.28 -0.93
N GLY A 122 16.62 27.20 -0.19
CA GLY A 122 16.92 27.45 1.23
C GLY A 122 16.62 26.21 2.09
N TRP A 123 15.51 25.53 1.83
CA TRP A 123 15.17 24.28 2.49
C TRP A 123 16.19 23.17 2.19
N ILE A 124 16.61 23.01 0.92
CA ILE A 124 17.63 22.02 0.52
C ILE A 124 18.97 22.32 1.21
N MET A 125 19.36 23.59 1.29
CA MET A 125 20.56 24.03 2.02
C MET A 125 20.50 23.66 3.52
N GLU A 126 19.36 23.86 4.17
CA GLU A 126 19.16 23.48 5.57
C GLU A 126 19.33 21.95 5.76
N GLN A 127 18.74 21.14 4.85
CA GLN A 127 18.95 19.70 4.88
C GLN A 127 20.42 19.32 4.67
N GLY A 128 21.15 19.99 3.79
CA GLY A 128 22.56 19.72 3.51
C GLY A 128 23.53 20.18 4.62
N ARG A 129 23.12 21.09 5.50
CA ARG A 129 23.93 21.55 6.66
C ARG A 129 23.88 20.61 7.86
N ASP A 130 22.79 19.87 8.05
CA ASP A 130 22.61 19.00 9.22
C ASP A 130 23.33 17.66 9.04
N THR A 131 24.57 17.60 9.52
CA THR A 131 25.45 16.41 9.44
C THR A 131 25.08 15.29 10.42
N ARG A 132 24.06 15.47 11.28
CA ARG A 132 23.65 14.44 12.25
C ARG A 132 22.91 13.27 11.59
N ARG A 133 22.32 13.50 10.43
CA ARG A 133 21.62 12.48 9.62
C ARG A 133 22.31 12.34 8.27
N ARG A 134 22.72 11.13 7.95
CA ARG A 134 23.46 10.85 6.73
C ARG A 134 22.59 10.77 5.46
N TYR A 135 21.32 10.50 5.58
CA TYR A 135 20.47 10.21 4.40
C TYR A 135 19.18 11.02 4.50
N LYS A 136 19.08 12.06 3.71
CA LYS A 136 17.92 12.98 3.69
C LYS A 136 17.32 13.04 2.31
N GLN A 137 16.08 12.62 2.20
CA GLN A 137 15.32 12.73 0.95
C GLN A 137 15.01 14.21 0.66
N VAL A 138 15.51 14.72 -0.45
CA VAL A 138 15.25 16.09 -0.93
C VAL A 138 14.36 16.10 -2.16
N GLY A 139 14.31 15.02 -2.94
CA GLY A 139 13.42 14.86 -4.07
C GLY A 139 12.74 13.51 -4.06
N ALA A 140 11.44 13.49 -4.35
CA ALA A 140 10.66 12.27 -4.46
C ALA A 140 10.21 12.08 -5.92
N ARG A 141 10.40 10.88 -6.46
CA ARG A 141 9.82 10.47 -7.75
C ARG A 141 10.21 11.37 -8.93
N VAL A 142 11.51 11.76 -9.01
CA VAL A 142 12.00 12.49 -10.17
C VAL A 142 12.07 11.56 -11.39
N SER A 143 11.83 12.11 -12.59
CA SER A 143 11.91 11.34 -13.82
C SER A 143 13.32 10.82 -14.07
N LEU A 144 13.45 9.73 -14.82
CA LEU A 144 14.76 9.19 -15.21
C LEU A 144 15.63 10.22 -15.97
N GLU A 145 15.00 11.10 -16.77
CA GLU A 145 15.67 12.20 -17.44
C GLU A 145 16.26 13.20 -16.43
N THR A 146 15.45 13.61 -15.45
CA THR A 146 15.90 14.50 -14.36
C THR A 146 17.02 13.85 -13.55
N ALA A 147 16.89 12.58 -13.22
CA ALA A 147 17.90 11.80 -12.52
C ALA A 147 19.22 11.75 -13.31
N GLN A 148 19.13 11.57 -14.65
CA GLN A 148 20.32 11.61 -15.51
C GLN A 148 20.98 12.98 -15.50
N ARG A 149 20.21 14.07 -15.54
CA ARG A 149 20.75 15.45 -15.42
C ARG A 149 21.48 15.66 -14.08
N ILE A 150 20.98 15.09 -13.01
CA ILE A 150 21.64 15.15 -11.69
C ILE A 150 22.96 14.35 -11.71
N ARG A 151 22.99 13.15 -12.31
CA ARG A 151 24.23 12.37 -12.48
C ARG A 151 25.29 13.12 -13.30
N ASP A 152 24.86 13.73 -14.40
CA ASP A 152 25.77 14.50 -15.27
C ASP A 152 26.35 15.73 -14.55
N TYR A 153 25.51 16.40 -13.73
CA TYR A 153 25.98 17.51 -12.89
C TYR A 153 27.01 17.04 -11.86
N MET A 154 26.72 15.95 -11.13
CA MET A 154 27.65 15.35 -10.16
C MET A 154 28.97 15.00 -10.81
N LYS A 155 28.96 14.36 -11.99
CA LYS A 155 30.15 13.97 -12.74
C LYS A 155 30.94 15.18 -13.20
N LYS A 156 30.29 16.22 -13.71
CA LYS A 156 30.93 17.46 -14.21
C LYS A 156 31.60 18.24 -13.09
N GLN A 157 30.98 18.29 -11.92
CA GLN A 157 31.49 19.03 -10.76
C GLN A 157 32.39 18.20 -9.84
N GLY A 158 32.51 16.88 -10.06
CA GLY A 158 33.26 15.99 -9.19
C GLY A 158 32.67 15.87 -7.77
N ILE A 159 31.35 16.00 -7.64
CA ILE A 159 30.63 16.01 -6.36
C ILE A 159 30.19 14.60 -6.00
N SER A 160 30.39 14.22 -4.73
CA SER A 160 29.75 13.08 -4.08
C SER A 160 28.76 13.55 -3.02
N GLY A 161 27.83 12.68 -2.62
CA GLY A 161 26.85 12.99 -1.57
C GLY A 161 25.44 13.34 -2.07
N ILE A 162 25.18 13.17 -3.38
CA ILE A 162 23.83 13.09 -3.92
C ILE A 162 23.60 11.64 -4.34
N HIS A 163 22.62 10.99 -3.77
CA HIS A 163 22.27 9.59 -4.05
C HIS A 163 20.93 9.51 -4.76
N LEU A 164 20.91 8.70 -5.80
CA LEU A 164 19.70 8.45 -6.60
C LEU A 164 19.28 7.00 -6.38
N GLU A 165 18.09 6.80 -5.83
CA GLU A 165 17.54 5.47 -5.58
C GLU A 165 16.40 5.16 -6.53
N PRO A 166 16.46 4.03 -7.26
CA PRO A 166 15.36 3.61 -8.12
C PRO A 166 14.06 3.45 -7.34
N ALA A 167 12.98 3.96 -7.89
CA ALA A 167 11.63 3.82 -7.38
C ALA A 167 10.66 3.62 -8.54
N ALA A 168 9.45 3.16 -8.25
CA ALA A 168 8.37 3.06 -9.22
C ALA A 168 7.26 4.05 -8.87
N LEU A 169 6.79 4.77 -9.87
CA LEU A 169 5.59 5.60 -9.78
C LEU A 169 4.45 4.87 -10.45
N ARG A 170 3.43 4.52 -9.67
CA ARG A 170 2.18 3.98 -10.21
C ARG A 170 1.35 5.10 -10.81
N THR A 171 0.89 4.92 -12.05
CA THR A 171 0.15 5.92 -12.81
C THR A 171 -1.16 5.33 -13.30
N TYR A 172 -2.23 6.10 -13.19
CA TYR A 172 -3.59 5.75 -13.61
C TYR A 172 -4.02 6.73 -14.71
N PRO A 173 -3.83 6.37 -16.00
CA PRO A 173 -3.99 7.28 -17.13
C PRO A 173 -5.41 7.84 -17.30
N LEU A 174 -6.42 7.09 -16.82
CA LEU A 174 -7.83 7.46 -16.94
C LEU A 174 -8.36 8.27 -15.73
N GLY A 175 -7.46 8.68 -14.83
CA GLY A 175 -7.82 9.48 -13.65
C GLY A 175 -8.88 8.81 -12.78
N SER A 176 -10.00 9.48 -12.54
CA SER A 176 -11.07 9.01 -11.64
C SER A 176 -11.92 7.87 -12.20
N LEU A 177 -11.79 7.50 -13.49
CA LEU A 177 -12.60 6.43 -14.09
C LEU A 177 -12.36 5.10 -13.37
N ALA A 178 -13.43 4.46 -12.88
CA ALA A 178 -13.40 3.20 -12.14
C ALA A 178 -12.49 3.21 -10.91
N SER A 179 -12.24 4.37 -10.30
CA SER A 179 -11.24 4.53 -9.23
C SER A 179 -11.45 3.59 -8.04
N GLN A 180 -12.70 3.37 -7.58
CA GLN A 180 -12.99 2.45 -6.47
C GLN A 180 -12.83 0.98 -6.85
N VAL A 181 -12.85 0.65 -8.14
CA VAL A 181 -12.62 -0.72 -8.64
C VAL A 181 -11.13 -0.97 -8.80
N ILE A 182 -10.42 -0.06 -9.48
CA ILE A 182 -8.98 -0.18 -9.71
C ILE A 182 -8.24 -0.07 -8.38
N GLY A 183 -8.63 0.88 -7.53
CA GLY A 183 -7.93 1.21 -6.30
C GLY A 183 -6.66 2.01 -6.55
N PHE A 184 -5.73 1.94 -5.59
CA PHE A 184 -4.46 2.67 -5.65
C PHE A 184 -3.37 1.95 -4.87
N THR A 185 -2.12 2.37 -5.09
CA THR A 185 -0.97 1.93 -4.31
C THR A 185 -0.49 3.04 -3.37
N ASN A 186 0.12 2.65 -2.25
CA ASN A 186 0.80 3.59 -1.37
C ASN A 186 2.15 4.06 -1.98
N THR A 187 2.87 4.90 -1.24
CA THR A 187 4.19 5.41 -1.65
C THR A 187 5.25 4.32 -1.78
N SER A 188 5.08 3.19 -1.11
CA SER A 188 5.97 2.03 -1.19
C SER A 188 5.63 1.10 -2.35
N GLY A 189 4.55 1.38 -3.12
CA GLY A 189 4.11 0.57 -4.24
C GLY A 189 3.23 -0.63 -3.86
N GLU A 190 2.78 -0.71 -2.61
CA GLU A 190 1.87 -1.76 -2.13
C GLU A 190 0.41 -1.38 -2.44
N GLY A 191 -0.39 -2.33 -2.89
CA GLY A 191 -1.81 -2.13 -3.16
C GLY A 191 -2.61 -1.89 -1.88
N CYS A 192 -3.41 -0.81 -1.84
CA CYS A 192 -4.18 -0.43 -0.66
C CYS A 192 -5.67 -0.70 -0.80
N GLU A 193 -6.24 -0.51 -1.98
CA GLU A 193 -7.67 -0.66 -2.24
C GLU A 193 -7.91 -1.30 -3.62
N GLY A 194 -9.11 -1.81 -3.85
CA GLY A 194 -9.59 -2.34 -5.13
C GLY A 194 -8.73 -3.50 -5.68
N ILE A 195 -8.64 -3.57 -7.00
CA ILE A 195 -7.85 -4.58 -7.73
C ILE A 195 -6.36 -4.50 -7.38
N GLU A 196 -5.85 -3.29 -7.13
CA GLU A 196 -4.46 -3.10 -6.68
C GLU A 196 -4.18 -3.86 -5.38
N ALA A 197 -5.11 -3.86 -4.42
CA ALA A 197 -4.98 -4.59 -3.17
C ALA A 197 -5.29 -6.09 -3.33
N ALA A 198 -6.38 -6.43 -4.03
CA ALA A 198 -6.83 -7.83 -4.21
C ALA A 198 -5.77 -8.68 -4.94
N TYR A 199 -5.12 -8.09 -5.94
CA TYR A 199 -4.11 -8.75 -6.76
C TYR A 199 -2.67 -8.32 -6.43
N ASP A 200 -2.42 -7.67 -5.29
CA ASP A 200 -1.10 -7.15 -4.93
C ASP A 200 -0.01 -8.21 -5.02
N ARG A 201 -0.28 -9.43 -4.54
CA ARG A 201 0.64 -10.57 -4.59
C ARG A 201 1.11 -10.92 -6.01
N PHE A 202 0.26 -10.71 -7.02
CA PHE A 202 0.57 -11.01 -8.42
C PHE A 202 1.19 -9.80 -9.12
N LEU A 203 0.70 -8.60 -8.78
CA LEU A 203 1.13 -7.35 -9.40
C LEU A 203 2.51 -6.88 -8.93
N SER A 204 2.87 -7.06 -7.66
CA SER A 204 4.07 -6.47 -7.06
C SER A 204 5.40 -7.07 -7.57
N GLY A 205 5.38 -8.28 -8.16
CA GLY A 205 6.60 -8.97 -8.61
C GLY A 205 7.53 -9.39 -7.46
N LYS A 206 8.77 -9.67 -7.79
CA LYS A 206 9.80 -10.01 -6.81
C LYS A 206 10.97 -9.04 -6.96
N PRO A 207 11.32 -8.28 -5.91
CA PRO A 207 12.44 -7.35 -5.97
C PRO A 207 13.75 -8.12 -6.18
N GLY A 208 14.63 -7.55 -6.98
CA GLY A 208 16.00 -8.00 -7.13
C GLY A 208 16.83 -7.59 -5.93
N LYS A 209 18.04 -8.11 -5.87
CA LYS A 209 19.01 -7.80 -4.82
C LYS A 209 20.37 -7.50 -5.45
N VAL A 210 20.88 -6.31 -5.20
CA VAL A 210 22.25 -5.93 -5.55
C VAL A 210 23.07 -5.93 -4.26
N VAL A 211 24.06 -6.80 -4.19
CA VAL A 211 24.98 -6.88 -3.05
C VAL A 211 26.31 -6.32 -3.48
N THR A 212 26.63 -5.12 -3.01
CA THR A 212 27.93 -4.47 -3.24
C THR A 212 28.83 -4.56 -2.03
N THR A 213 30.13 -4.79 -2.22
CA THR A 213 31.12 -4.79 -1.14
C THR A 213 31.60 -3.37 -0.85
N LYS A 214 31.49 -2.95 0.41
CA LYS A 214 32.01 -1.67 0.89
C LYS A 214 33.48 -1.75 1.22
N GLY A 215 34.27 -0.78 0.72
CA GLY A 215 35.63 -0.53 1.21
C GLY A 215 35.63 0.12 2.60
N ASN A 216 36.80 0.16 3.26
CA ASN A 216 36.97 0.73 4.61
C ASN A 216 36.56 2.22 4.73
N ASN A 217 36.37 2.93 3.60
CA ASN A 217 35.95 4.34 3.54
C ASN A 217 34.53 4.52 2.95
N GLU A 218 33.68 3.49 3.00
CA GLU A 218 32.33 3.48 2.42
C GLU A 218 32.27 3.75 0.90
N MET A 219 33.41 3.81 0.21
CA MET A 219 33.48 3.86 -1.25
C MET A 219 33.38 2.46 -1.83
N ASP A 220 32.60 2.31 -2.90
CA ASP A 220 32.55 1.05 -3.65
C ASP A 220 33.94 0.70 -4.18
N MET A 221 34.38 -0.54 -3.91
CA MET A 221 35.68 -0.96 -4.42
C MET A 221 35.62 -1.13 -5.95
N PRO A 222 36.65 -0.71 -6.72
CA PRO A 222 36.67 -0.81 -8.18
C PRO A 222 36.56 -2.23 -8.75
N TYR A 223 36.69 -3.26 -7.91
CA TYR A 223 36.63 -4.69 -8.24
C TYR A 223 35.73 -5.46 -7.27
N SER A 224 34.60 -4.83 -6.81
CA SER A 224 33.66 -5.51 -5.91
C SER A 224 32.93 -6.63 -6.64
N TYR A 225 32.82 -7.78 -5.98
CA TYR A 225 31.99 -8.89 -6.43
C TYR A 225 30.53 -8.44 -6.30
N GLU A 226 29.89 -8.10 -7.40
CA GLU A 226 28.46 -7.78 -7.44
C GLU A 226 27.69 -9.10 -7.57
N ASN A 227 27.07 -9.54 -6.50
CA ASN A 227 26.05 -10.57 -6.59
C ASN A 227 24.73 -9.90 -6.98
N PHE A 228 24.39 -9.96 -8.26
CA PHE A 228 23.15 -9.45 -8.80
C PHE A 228 22.11 -10.56 -8.85
N THR A 229 21.01 -10.39 -8.11
CA THR A 229 19.81 -11.18 -8.31
C THR A 229 18.84 -10.32 -9.10
N ALA A 230 18.49 -10.75 -10.30
CA ALA A 230 17.56 -10.01 -11.16
C ALA A 230 16.18 -9.85 -10.46
N SER A 231 15.57 -8.70 -10.62
CA SER A 231 14.17 -8.50 -10.26
C SER A 231 13.28 -9.25 -11.26
N HIS A 232 12.18 -9.80 -10.78
CA HIS A 232 11.14 -10.37 -11.63
C HIS A 232 9.94 -9.43 -11.64
N PRO A 233 9.52 -8.92 -12.81
CA PRO A 233 8.36 -8.05 -12.91
C PRO A 233 7.09 -8.77 -12.44
N GLY A 234 6.12 -8.01 -11.96
CA GLY A 234 4.82 -8.51 -11.59
C GLY A 234 4.03 -8.99 -12.81
N CYS A 235 3.06 -9.88 -12.56
CA CYS A 235 2.12 -10.32 -13.58
C CYS A 235 1.15 -9.18 -13.90
N SER A 236 0.81 -9.01 -15.19
CA SER A 236 -0.26 -8.11 -15.58
C SER A 236 -1.62 -8.77 -15.39
N VAL A 237 -2.63 -7.95 -15.08
CA VAL A 237 -4.03 -8.39 -14.89
C VAL A 237 -4.89 -7.78 -15.96
N ILE A 238 -5.74 -8.61 -16.59
CA ILE A 238 -6.75 -8.17 -17.56
C ILE A 238 -8.11 -8.32 -16.87
N LEU A 239 -8.83 -7.21 -16.73
CA LEU A 239 -10.15 -7.18 -16.12
C LEU A 239 -11.22 -7.43 -17.16
N THR A 240 -12.40 -7.83 -16.71
CA THR A 240 -13.61 -7.91 -17.55
C THR A 240 -14.24 -6.54 -17.82
N LEU A 241 -13.78 -5.50 -17.12
CA LEU A 241 -14.23 -4.12 -17.31
C LEU A 241 -14.03 -3.68 -18.76
N ASP A 242 -15.01 -2.92 -19.26
CA ASP A 242 -14.96 -2.19 -20.52
C ASP A 242 -14.99 -0.70 -20.23
N THR A 243 -13.92 0.00 -20.55
CA THR A 243 -13.77 1.44 -20.24
C THR A 243 -14.86 2.30 -20.86
N THR A 244 -15.38 1.91 -22.04
CA THR A 244 -16.47 2.62 -22.72
C THR A 244 -17.79 2.44 -21.97
N VAL A 245 -18.09 1.21 -21.54
CA VAL A 245 -19.29 0.89 -20.76
C VAL A 245 -19.21 1.56 -19.38
N GLN A 246 -18.02 1.53 -18.76
CA GLN A 246 -17.76 2.20 -17.47
C GLN A 246 -18.00 3.70 -17.52
N ALA A 247 -17.42 4.39 -18.53
CA ALA A 247 -17.62 5.82 -18.71
C ALA A 247 -19.09 6.17 -19.00
N CYS A 248 -19.79 5.34 -19.76
CA CYS A 248 -21.21 5.49 -20.01
C CYS A 248 -22.02 5.36 -18.70
N LEU A 249 -21.74 4.32 -17.89
CA LEU A 249 -22.40 4.10 -16.62
C LEU A 249 -22.21 5.28 -15.67
N GLU A 250 -20.99 5.74 -15.44
CA GLU A 250 -20.68 6.88 -14.58
C GLU A 250 -21.40 8.14 -15.03
N LYS A 251 -21.37 8.43 -16.33
CA LYS A 251 -22.07 9.58 -16.92
C LYS A 251 -23.58 9.51 -16.72
N GLN A 252 -24.19 8.34 -16.91
CA GLN A 252 -25.65 8.19 -16.74
C GLN A 252 -26.06 8.25 -15.26
N LEU A 253 -25.27 7.72 -14.36
CA LEU A 253 -25.51 7.84 -12.93
C LEU A 253 -25.43 9.30 -12.49
N GLN A 254 -24.43 10.06 -12.98
CA GLN A 254 -24.31 11.50 -12.68
C GLN A 254 -25.51 12.26 -13.22
N ALA A 255 -25.89 12.03 -14.48
CA ALA A 255 -27.05 12.68 -15.08
C ALA A 255 -28.37 12.37 -14.32
N ALA A 256 -28.48 11.14 -13.78
CA ALA A 256 -29.63 10.76 -12.95
C ALA A 256 -29.61 11.50 -11.60
N MET A 257 -28.46 11.62 -10.96
CA MET A 257 -28.31 12.38 -9.72
C MET A 257 -28.73 13.84 -9.91
N ASP A 258 -28.21 14.47 -10.96
CA ASP A 258 -28.50 15.88 -11.25
C ASP A 258 -29.99 16.11 -11.59
N ARG A 259 -30.57 15.19 -12.37
CA ARG A 259 -31.95 15.29 -12.81
C ARG A 259 -32.97 15.10 -11.69
N TYR A 260 -32.68 14.19 -10.75
CA TYR A 260 -33.62 13.76 -9.71
C TYR A 260 -33.25 14.27 -8.32
N ASP A 261 -32.26 15.14 -8.22
CA ASP A 261 -31.75 15.69 -6.95
C ASP A 261 -31.43 14.60 -5.90
N VAL A 262 -30.65 13.60 -6.31
CA VAL A 262 -30.34 12.44 -5.47
C VAL A 262 -29.29 12.82 -4.43
N GLN A 263 -29.68 12.84 -3.15
CA GLN A 263 -28.84 13.33 -2.05
C GLN A 263 -27.81 12.32 -1.53
N ASN A 264 -28.12 11.01 -1.63
CA ASN A 264 -27.32 9.96 -0.98
C ASN A 264 -26.31 9.27 -1.92
N GLY A 265 -26.03 9.89 -3.09
CA GLY A 265 -25.15 9.34 -4.11
C GLY A 265 -25.82 8.21 -4.92
N ALA A 266 -25.12 7.76 -5.95
CA ALA A 266 -25.56 6.68 -6.82
C ALA A 266 -24.44 5.70 -7.08
N PHE A 267 -24.81 4.45 -7.30
CA PHE A 267 -23.88 3.40 -7.72
C PHE A 267 -24.60 2.44 -8.66
N GLY A 268 -23.81 1.73 -9.48
CA GLY A 268 -24.37 0.83 -10.49
C GLY A 268 -23.39 -0.23 -10.92
N LEU A 269 -23.94 -1.30 -11.49
CA LEU A 269 -23.24 -2.46 -12.03
C LEU A 269 -23.81 -2.82 -13.38
N VAL A 270 -22.94 -3.13 -14.36
CA VAL A 270 -23.30 -3.71 -15.64
C VAL A 270 -22.65 -5.08 -15.75
N MET A 271 -23.46 -6.12 -15.88
CA MET A 271 -23.02 -7.50 -15.95
C MET A 271 -23.53 -8.17 -17.21
N ASN A 272 -22.71 -8.98 -17.85
CA ASN A 272 -23.13 -9.88 -18.90
C ASN A 272 -23.84 -11.08 -18.29
N CYS A 273 -25.16 -11.15 -18.44
CA CYS A 273 -26.00 -12.19 -17.83
C CYS A 273 -25.72 -13.63 -18.33
N LYS A 274 -24.98 -13.79 -19.45
CA LYS A 274 -24.62 -15.11 -19.98
C LYS A 274 -23.30 -15.64 -19.43
N THR A 275 -22.36 -14.75 -19.14
CA THR A 275 -21.00 -15.13 -18.73
C THR A 275 -20.72 -14.80 -17.26
N GLY A 276 -21.50 -13.89 -16.66
CA GLY A 276 -21.22 -13.36 -15.32
C GLY A 276 -20.14 -12.27 -15.29
N GLU A 277 -19.55 -11.91 -16.45
CA GLU A 277 -18.54 -10.88 -16.53
C GLU A 277 -19.09 -9.51 -16.12
N ILE A 278 -18.38 -8.82 -15.25
CA ILE A 278 -18.69 -7.44 -14.86
C ILE A 278 -18.03 -6.50 -15.87
N LEU A 279 -18.87 -5.84 -16.67
CA LEU A 279 -18.42 -4.92 -17.71
C LEU A 279 -18.20 -3.51 -17.19
N ALA A 280 -18.93 -3.11 -16.15
CA ALA A 280 -18.76 -1.83 -15.48
C ALA A 280 -19.25 -1.92 -14.03
N MET A 281 -18.59 -1.19 -13.15
CA MET A 281 -18.97 -1.05 -11.74
C MET A 281 -18.57 0.36 -11.29
N ALA A 282 -19.55 1.18 -10.91
CA ALA A 282 -19.35 2.57 -10.57
C ALA A 282 -19.97 2.93 -9.25
N THR A 283 -19.27 3.71 -8.46
CA THR A 283 -19.76 4.45 -7.31
C THR A 283 -19.46 5.93 -7.56
N LEU A 284 -20.47 6.80 -7.56
CA LEU A 284 -20.25 8.23 -7.74
C LEU A 284 -19.60 8.87 -6.51
N GLY A 285 -18.90 9.99 -6.74
CA GLY A 285 -18.03 10.61 -5.74
C GLY A 285 -16.64 9.96 -5.73
N GLY A 286 -16.16 9.53 -6.92
CA GLY A 286 -14.83 8.96 -7.13
C GLY A 286 -13.70 9.93 -6.81
N PHE A 287 -12.48 9.42 -6.88
CA PHE A 287 -11.24 10.15 -6.62
C PHE A 287 -10.24 9.87 -7.73
N ASP A 288 -9.22 10.70 -7.87
CA ASP A 288 -8.09 10.38 -8.75
C ASP A 288 -7.09 9.49 -7.99
N PRO A 289 -6.86 8.23 -8.41
CA PRO A 289 -5.87 7.36 -7.78
C PRO A 289 -4.44 7.89 -7.82
N ASN A 290 -4.12 8.82 -8.74
CA ASN A 290 -2.83 9.49 -8.78
C ASN A 290 -2.64 10.46 -7.60
N ASP A 291 -3.74 10.98 -7.03
CA ASP A 291 -3.76 11.83 -5.83
C ASP A 291 -4.85 11.37 -4.85
N TYR A 292 -4.78 10.12 -4.45
CA TYR A 292 -5.77 9.44 -3.61
C TYR A 292 -5.97 10.07 -2.22
N GLN A 293 -5.03 10.89 -1.77
CA GLN A 293 -5.10 11.54 -0.46
C GLN A 293 -5.97 12.79 -0.44
N GLN A 294 -6.20 13.42 -1.59
CA GLN A 294 -7.06 14.60 -1.72
C GLN A 294 -8.53 14.22 -1.52
N ILE A 295 -9.28 15.11 -0.89
CA ILE A 295 -10.74 14.97 -0.78
C ILE A 295 -11.38 15.70 -1.95
N TYR A 296 -12.11 14.98 -2.78
CA TYR A 296 -12.72 15.47 -4.03
C TYR A 296 -14.13 16.02 -3.82
N ASP A 297 -14.84 15.58 -2.76
CA ASP A 297 -16.14 16.15 -2.42
C ASP A 297 -16.01 17.59 -1.92
N PRO A 298 -16.61 18.60 -2.63
CA PRO A 298 -16.37 20.00 -2.33
C PRO A 298 -16.89 20.44 -0.95
N GLU A 299 -17.98 19.83 -0.48
CA GLU A 299 -18.56 20.17 0.82
C GLU A 299 -17.72 19.62 1.97
N THR A 300 -17.35 18.34 1.88
CA THR A 300 -16.46 17.69 2.85
C THR A 300 -15.10 18.39 2.89
N ASN A 301 -14.55 18.76 1.73
CA ASN A 301 -13.28 19.46 1.65
C ASN A 301 -13.33 20.83 2.33
N ARG A 302 -14.40 21.62 2.07
CA ARG A 302 -14.61 22.91 2.74
C ARG A 302 -14.74 22.77 4.26
N ALA A 303 -15.49 21.79 4.73
CA ALA A 303 -15.65 21.52 6.16
C ALA A 303 -14.31 21.16 6.83
N LEU A 304 -13.49 20.31 6.18
CA LEU A 304 -12.17 19.94 6.66
C LEU A 304 -11.20 21.14 6.66
N GLN A 305 -11.23 21.99 5.65
CA GLN A 305 -10.41 23.21 5.60
C GLN A 305 -10.77 24.16 6.73
N ALA A 306 -12.07 24.41 6.96
CA ALA A 306 -12.52 25.26 8.06
C ALA A 306 -12.08 24.71 9.44
N GLN A 307 -12.16 23.39 9.62
CA GLN A 307 -11.67 22.73 10.86
C GLN A 307 -10.16 22.87 11.01
N LYS A 308 -9.41 22.72 9.91
CA LYS A 308 -7.94 22.89 9.89
C LYS A 308 -7.55 24.33 10.23
N GLU A 309 -8.20 25.32 9.66
CA GLU A 309 -7.97 26.72 9.95
C GLU A 309 -8.29 27.07 11.39
N HIS A 310 -9.36 26.48 11.96
CA HIS A 310 -9.74 26.69 13.35
C HIS A 310 -8.64 26.20 14.32
N TYR A 311 -8.21 24.93 14.20
CA TYR A 311 -7.21 24.44 15.14
C TYR A 311 -5.81 25.05 14.93
N ALA A 312 -5.49 25.49 13.69
CA ALA A 312 -4.21 26.16 13.41
C ALA A 312 -4.06 27.52 14.11
N GLN A 313 -5.17 28.11 14.55
CA GLN A 313 -5.16 29.37 15.33
C GLN A 313 -4.96 29.15 16.82
N LEU A 314 -5.05 27.92 17.30
CA LEU A 314 -4.86 27.58 18.71
C LEU A 314 -3.36 27.48 19.06
N PRO A 315 -2.97 27.80 20.31
CA PRO A 315 -1.59 27.59 20.75
C PRO A 315 -1.19 26.12 20.67
N VAL A 316 -0.07 25.84 20.01
CA VAL A 316 0.39 24.45 19.72
C VAL A 316 0.53 23.59 20.98
N ASP A 317 0.91 24.21 22.11
CA ASP A 317 1.10 23.53 23.40
C ASP A 317 -0.20 23.41 24.23
N SER A 318 -1.36 23.87 23.69
CA SER A 318 -2.62 23.78 24.41
C SER A 318 -3.27 22.40 24.32
N PRO A 319 -3.97 21.94 25.37
CA PRO A 319 -4.76 20.70 25.29
C PRO A 319 -5.87 20.76 24.22
N GLU A 320 -6.41 21.95 23.97
CA GLU A 320 -7.41 22.18 22.93
C GLU A 320 -6.84 21.94 21.54
N TYR A 321 -5.63 22.44 21.24
CA TYR A 321 -4.94 22.17 19.98
C TYR A 321 -4.82 20.66 19.72
N ALA A 322 -4.32 19.91 20.71
CA ALA A 322 -4.14 18.46 20.58
C ALA A 322 -5.47 17.72 20.35
N LYS A 323 -6.56 18.17 20.98
CA LYS A 323 -7.89 17.62 20.82
C LYS A 323 -8.45 17.90 19.43
N GLU A 324 -8.41 19.15 18.99
CA GLU A 324 -8.97 19.58 17.69
C GLU A 324 -8.15 19.03 16.51
N ALA A 325 -6.81 18.98 16.62
CA ALA A 325 -5.95 18.35 15.63
C ALA A 325 -6.26 16.84 15.47
N ARG A 326 -6.49 16.13 16.59
CA ARG A 326 -6.89 14.71 16.54
C ARG A 326 -8.28 14.54 15.90
N ALA A 327 -9.24 15.39 16.24
CA ALA A 327 -10.58 15.39 15.64
C ALA A 327 -10.52 15.64 14.12
N TYR A 328 -9.65 16.54 13.67
CA TYR A 328 -9.40 16.78 12.25
C TYR A 328 -8.83 15.54 11.55
N GLU A 329 -7.79 14.91 12.10
CA GLU A 329 -7.20 13.71 11.50
C GLU A 329 -8.19 12.54 11.43
N GLU A 330 -9.04 12.37 12.43
CA GLU A 330 -10.13 11.38 12.41
C GLU A 330 -11.19 11.71 11.35
N ALA A 331 -11.55 12.99 11.19
CA ALA A 331 -12.51 13.43 10.16
C ALA A 331 -11.93 13.24 8.76
N LEU A 332 -10.67 13.61 8.55
CA LEU A 332 -9.96 13.42 7.29
C LEU A 332 -9.86 11.93 6.91
N THR A 333 -9.52 11.08 7.88
CA THR A 333 -9.46 9.62 7.67
C THR A 333 -10.82 9.05 7.28
N ARG A 334 -11.90 9.45 7.99
CA ARG A 334 -13.28 9.03 7.64
C ARG A 334 -13.67 9.49 6.25
N ALA A 335 -13.32 10.71 5.85
CA ALA A 335 -13.62 11.26 4.53
C ALA A 335 -12.91 10.46 3.42
N ARG A 336 -11.61 10.14 3.62
CA ARG A 336 -10.84 9.30 2.70
C ARG A 336 -11.44 7.90 2.56
N LEU A 337 -11.69 7.22 3.66
CA LEU A 337 -12.30 5.88 3.63
C LEU A 337 -13.68 5.88 2.96
N LYS A 338 -14.46 6.96 3.13
CA LYS A 338 -15.76 7.12 2.47
C LYS A 338 -15.61 7.21 0.94
N GLN A 339 -14.68 8.02 0.43
CA GLN A 339 -14.50 8.19 -1.03
C GLN A 339 -13.84 6.97 -1.69
N TRP A 340 -12.98 6.21 -0.98
CA TRP A 340 -12.35 5.00 -1.52
C TRP A 340 -13.30 3.81 -1.56
N ARG A 341 -14.36 3.84 -0.74
CA ARG A 341 -15.28 2.74 -0.57
C ARG A 341 -16.05 2.42 -1.85
N ASN A 342 -15.97 1.19 -2.33
CA ASN A 342 -16.81 0.68 -3.39
C ASN A 342 -18.18 0.28 -2.83
N ARG A 343 -19.19 1.13 -3.02
CA ARG A 343 -20.53 0.94 -2.46
C ARG A 343 -21.26 -0.24 -3.08
N VAL A 344 -20.94 -0.59 -4.34
CA VAL A 344 -21.55 -1.77 -5.01
C VAL A 344 -21.22 -3.05 -4.27
N LEU A 345 -20.01 -3.15 -3.67
CA LEU A 345 -19.55 -4.33 -2.95
C LEU A 345 -19.78 -4.25 -1.45
N SER A 346 -19.77 -3.06 -0.88
CA SER A 346 -19.68 -2.88 0.58
C SER A 346 -20.97 -2.44 1.23
N ASP A 347 -21.93 -1.88 0.47
CA ASP A 347 -23.18 -1.34 1.02
C ASP A 347 -24.33 -2.31 0.78
N GLY A 348 -25.08 -2.59 1.85
CA GLY A 348 -26.37 -3.23 1.76
C GLY A 348 -27.47 -2.20 1.46
N TYR A 349 -28.48 -2.60 0.70
CA TYR A 349 -29.67 -1.79 0.46
C TYR A 349 -30.93 -2.65 0.42
N GLU A 350 -32.08 -2.04 0.69
CA GLU A 350 -33.36 -2.72 0.57
C GLU A 350 -33.80 -2.75 -0.90
N PRO A 351 -33.91 -3.95 -1.53
CA PRO A 351 -34.18 -4.06 -2.97
C PRO A 351 -35.58 -3.60 -3.36
N GLY A 352 -36.49 -3.50 -2.40
CA GLY A 352 -37.86 -3.09 -2.64
C GLY A 352 -38.58 -3.97 -3.66
N SER A 353 -39.31 -3.32 -4.59
CA SER A 353 -40.11 -4.03 -5.59
C SER A 353 -39.31 -4.79 -6.63
N THR A 354 -37.99 -4.58 -6.78
CA THR A 354 -37.16 -5.39 -7.66
C THR A 354 -37.10 -6.85 -7.19
N PHE A 355 -37.23 -7.09 -5.88
CA PHE A 355 -37.28 -8.44 -5.32
C PHE A 355 -38.53 -9.23 -5.75
N LYS A 356 -39.59 -8.55 -6.20
CA LYS A 356 -40.82 -9.20 -6.69
C LYS A 356 -40.55 -10.10 -7.88
N VAL A 357 -39.57 -9.82 -8.71
CA VAL A 357 -39.17 -10.67 -9.83
C VAL A 357 -38.77 -12.07 -9.36
N LEU A 358 -37.99 -12.15 -8.26
CA LEU A 358 -37.59 -13.44 -7.67
C LEU A 358 -38.78 -14.18 -7.05
N THR A 359 -39.66 -13.46 -6.36
CA THR A 359 -40.88 -14.01 -5.82
C THR A 359 -41.79 -14.58 -6.91
N MET A 360 -41.93 -13.85 -8.02
CA MET A 360 -42.72 -14.28 -9.19
C MET A 360 -42.10 -15.50 -9.85
N ALA A 361 -40.79 -15.48 -10.10
CA ALA A 361 -40.08 -16.60 -10.71
C ALA A 361 -40.24 -17.88 -9.89
N ALA A 362 -40.03 -17.79 -8.59
CA ALA A 362 -40.18 -18.91 -7.66
C ALA A 362 -41.62 -19.48 -7.68
N ALA A 363 -42.64 -18.62 -7.68
CA ALA A 363 -44.02 -19.03 -7.64
C ALA A 363 -44.50 -19.66 -8.96
N LEU A 364 -44.00 -19.18 -10.11
CA LEU A 364 -44.29 -19.77 -11.41
C LEU A 364 -43.56 -21.11 -11.60
N ASP A 365 -42.30 -21.19 -11.24
CA ASP A 365 -41.47 -22.38 -11.40
C ASP A 365 -42.02 -23.58 -10.60
N CYS A 366 -42.47 -23.35 -9.35
CA CYS A 366 -43.06 -24.40 -8.53
C CYS A 366 -44.56 -24.67 -8.81
N GLY A 367 -45.16 -23.96 -9.76
CA GLY A 367 -46.56 -24.09 -10.08
C GLY A 367 -47.55 -23.62 -9.02
N ALA A 368 -47.10 -22.78 -8.06
CA ALA A 368 -47.96 -22.17 -7.06
C ALA A 368 -48.95 -21.15 -7.67
N ILE A 369 -48.59 -20.57 -8.79
CA ILE A 369 -49.36 -19.69 -9.67
C ILE A 369 -49.05 -20.01 -11.14
N ASP A 370 -49.92 -19.53 -12.01
CA ASP A 370 -49.73 -19.50 -13.47
C ASP A 370 -49.94 -18.06 -14.00
N LEU A 371 -49.80 -17.87 -15.32
CA LEU A 371 -49.97 -16.56 -15.93
C LEU A 371 -51.43 -16.07 -15.88
N ASP A 372 -52.42 -16.97 -15.76
CA ASP A 372 -53.84 -16.67 -15.70
C ASP A 372 -54.38 -16.54 -14.29
N THR A 373 -53.54 -16.82 -13.28
CA THR A 373 -53.93 -16.65 -11.86
C THR A 373 -54.36 -15.20 -11.60
N SER A 374 -55.55 -15.03 -11.04
CA SER A 374 -56.15 -13.73 -10.80
C SER A 374 -56.02 -13.28 -9.37
N PHE A 375 -55.81 -12.01 -9.16
CA PHE A 375 -55.72 -11.32 -7.88
C PHE A 375 -56.67 -10.13 -7.87
N TYR A 376 -57.05 -9.67 -6.69
CA TYR A 376 -57.85 -8.47 -6.55
C TYR A 376 -57.24 -7.52 -5.54
N CYS A 377 -56.90 -6.32 -5.96
CA CYS A 377 -56.26 -5.30 -5.15
C CYS A 377 -57.25 -4.22 -4.75
N ARG A 378 -57.54 -4.11 -3.46
CA ARG A 378 -58.45 -3.10 -2.86
C ARG A 378 -57.73 -1.85 -2.33
N GLY A 379 -56.39 -1.74 -2.54
CA GLY A 379 -55.59 -0.66 -2.00
C GLY A 379 -54.98 -0.93 -0.61
N ALA A 380 -55.70 -1.67 0.24
CA ALA A 380 -55.22 -2.12 1.53
C ALA A 380 -55.90 -3.44 1.94
N GLU A 381 -55.19 -4.31 2.64
CA GLU A 381 -55.71 -5.61 3.07
C GLU A 381 -54.99 -6.12 4.34
N GLN A 382 -55.73 -6.83 5.20
CA GLN A 382 -55.14 -7.51 6.34
C GLN A 382 -54.55 -8.84 5.86
N ILE A 383 -53.20 -8.96 5.92
CA ILE A 383 -52.52 -10.20 5.55
C ILE A 383 -52.31 -11.07 6.78
N PRO A 384 -52.55 -12.40 6.68
CA PRO A 384 -52.32 -13.32 7.78
C PRO A 384 -50.89 -13.22 8.33
N GLY A 385 -50.75 -13.18 9.65
CA GLY A 385 -49.47 -13.09 10.34
C GLY A 385 -48.90 -11.65 10.46
N ARG A 386 -49.62 -10.63 9.95
CA ARG A 386 -49.24 -9.24 10.07
C ARG A 386 -50.22 -8.47 10.98
N SER A 387 -49.68 -7.66 11.91
CA SER A 387 -50.50 -6.86 12.83
C SER A 387 -51.11 -5.62 12.19
N GLN A 388 -50.46 -5.09 11.15
CA GLN A 388 -50.89 -3.87 10.44
C GLN A 388 -51.39 -4.20 9.03
N LEU A 389 -52.32 -3.39 8.52
CA LEU A 389 -52.76 -3.47 7.12
C LEU A 389 -51.58 -3.33 6.18
N LEU A 390 -51.52 -4.18 5.16
CA LEU A 390 -50.60 -3.99 4.04
C LEU A 390 -51.25 -3.05 3.03
N HIS A 391 -50.60 -1.96 2.76
CA HIS A 391 -51.03 -0.96 1.76
C HIS A 391 -50.36 -1.18 0.41
N CYS A 392 -51.16 -1.09 -0.65
CA CYS A 392 -50.63 -0.93 -1.99
C CYS A 392 -50.21 0.53 -2.21
N TRP A 393 -49.24 0.77 -3.09
CA TRP A 393 -48.84 2.13 -3.44
C TRP A 393 -49.97 2.96 -4.08
N ARG A 394 -50.92 2.26 -4.75
CA ARG A 394 -52.14 2.86 -5.27
C ARG A 394 -53.28 2.68 -4.23
N ALA A 395 -53.63 3.73 -3.55
CA ALA A 395 -54.59 3.69 -2.47
C ALA A 395 -55.99 3.22 -2.93
N ALA A 396 -56.42 3.57 -4.15
CA ALA A 396 -57.67 3.10 -4.76
C ALA A 396 -57.68 1.62 -5.16
N GLY A 397 -56.50 0.97 -5.08
CA GLY A 397 -56.29 -0.41 -5.55
C GLY A 397 -56.20 -0.48 -7.08
N HIS A 398 -55.78 -1.66 -7.56
CA HIS A 398 -55.67 -1.95 -9.01
C HIS A 398 -56.93 -2.68 -9.55
N GLY A 399 -57.79 -3.12 -8.65
CA GLY A 399 -58.94 -3.97 -8.99
C GLY A 399 -58.53 -5.40 -9.32
N ALA A 400 -59.21 -6.01 -10.28
CA ALA A 400 -58.88 -7.35 -10.78
C ALA A 400 -57.67 -7.30 -11.71
N GLU A 401 -56.67 -8.12 -11.44
CA GLU A 401 -55.42 -8.20 -12.24
C GLU A 401 -54.96 -9.66 -12.31
N LYS A 402 -54.42 -10.09 -13.47
CA LYS A 402 -53.73 -11.36 -13.67
C LYS A 402 -52.26 -11.25 -13.25
N THR A 403 -51.56 -12.39 -13.16
CA THR A 403 -50.16 -12.48 -12.79
C THR A 403 -49.24 -11.50 -13.54
N PRO A 404 -49.28 -11.37 -14.89
CA PRO A 404 -48.44 -10.38 -15.58
C PRO A 404 -48.77 -8.93 -15.22
N GLN A 405 -50.07 -8.63 -15.03
CA GLN A 405 -50.52 -7.29 -14.65
C GLN A 405 -50.10 -6.94 -13.21
N ALA A 406 -50.12 -7.94 -12.29
CA ALA A 406 -49.67 -7.75 -10.92
C ALA A 406 -48.18 -7.37 -10.86
N LEU A 407 -47.33 -7.96 -11.73
CA LEU A 407 -45.93 -7.55 -11.87
C LEU A 407 -45.77 -6.19 -12.51
N GLN A 408 -46.46 -5.93 -13.62
CA GLN A 408 -46.43 -4.67 -14.36
C GLN A 408 -46.84 -3.48 -13.45
N ASN A 409 -47.90 -3.69 -12.63
CA ASN A 409 -48.41 -2.71 -11.70
C ASN A 409 -47.63 -2.67 -10.38
N SER A 410 -46.67 -3.57 -10.18
CA SER A 410 -45.95 -3.72 -8.90
C SER A 410 -46.89 -3.79 -7.69
N CYS A 411 -48.00 -4.55 -7.82
CA CYS A 411 -49.08 -4.61 -6.83
C CYS A 411 -48.61 -5.30 -5.54
N ASN A 412 -48.58 -4.57 -4.42
CA ASN A 412 -48.14 -5.14 -3.14
C ASN A 412 -49.05 -6.26 -2.63
N LEU A 413 -50.40 -6.11 -2.80
CA LEU A 413 -51.35 -7.10 -2.30
C LEU A 413 -51.28 -8.39 -3.10
N ALA A 414 -51.21 -8.31 -4.45
CA ALA A 414 -51.04 -9.50 -5.28
C ALA A 414 -49.77 -10.27 -4.90
N PHE A 415 -48.65 -9.57 -4.69
CA PHE A 415 -47.37 -10.19 -4.29
C PHE A 415 -47.42 -10.80 -2.88
N ALA A 416 -48.16 -10.21 -1.96
CA ALA A 416 -48.40 -10.84 -0.65
C ALA A 416 -49.18 -12.19 -0.81
N HIS A 417 -50.19 -12.20 -1.66
CA HIS A 417 -50.94 -13.43 -1.94
C HIS A 417 -50.07 -14.46 -2.68
N ILE A 418 -49.24 -14.03 -3.64
CA ILE A 418 -48.25 -14.91 -4.32
C ILE A 418 -47.33 -15.55 -3.30
N ALA A 419 -46.74 -14.76 -2.39
CA ALA A 419 -45.84 -15.25 -1.35
C ALA A 419 -46.52 -16.22 -0.38
N LEU A 420 -47.80 -15.97 0.00
CA LEU A 420 -48.60 -16.89 0.82
C LEU A 420 -48.90 -18.22 0.11
N LYS A 421 -49.21 -18.17 -1.22
CA LYS A 421 -49.41 -19.40 -2.02
C LYS A 421 -48.12 -20.20 -2.20
N LEU A 422 -46.99 -19.52 -2.35
CA LEU A 422 -45.67 -20.15 -2.46
C LEU A 422 -45.30 -20.86 -1.13
N GLY A 423 -45.60 -20.22 0.01
CA GLY A 423 -45.27 -20.69 1.35
C GLY A 423 -43.84 -20.41 1.74
N GLY A 424 -43.60 -20.22 3.05
CA GLY A 424 -42.31 -19.76 3.58
C GLY A 424 -41.16 -20.72 3.31
N GLU A 425 -41.39 -22.03 3.45
CA GLU A 425 -40.34 -23.02 3.24
C GLU A 425 -39.85 -23.07 1.79
N ARG A 426 -40.80 -23.15 0.84
CA ARG A 426 -40.43 -23.12 -0.59
C ARG A 426 -39.75 -21.81 -0.98
N PHE A 427 -40.26 -20.68 -0.48
CA PHE A 427 -39.67 -19.39 -0.74
C PHE A 427 -38.24 -19.32 -0.23
N TYR A 428 -37.95 -19.81 0.97
CA TYR A 428 -36.60 -19.89 1.52
C TYR A 428 -35.68 -20.76 0.64
N GLN A 429 -36.13 -21.90 0.14
CA GLN A 429 -35.34 -22.75 -0.76
C GLN A 429 -35.01 -22.02 -2.07
N TYR A 430 -35.95 -21.28 -2.65
CA TYR A 430 -35.67 -20.47 -3.83
C TYR A 430 -34.68 -19.33 -3.57
N ILE A 431 -34.78 -18.63 -2.43
CA ILE A 431 -33.80 -17.62 -2.02
C ILE A 431 -32.40 -18.24 -1.96
N LYS A 432 -32.29 -19.45 -1.41
CA LYS A 432 -31.00 -20.17 -1.39
C LYS A 432 -30.55 -20.58 -2.79
N THR A 433 -31.44 -21.11 -3.62
CA THR A 433 -31.14 -21.53 -5.00
C THR A 433 -30.65 -20.34 -5.86
N PHE A 434 -31.20 -19.13 -5.63
CA PHE A 434 -30.73 -17.90 -6.28
C PHE A 434 -29.39 -17.41 -5.76
N GLY A 435 -28.78 -18.07 -4.76
CA GLY A 435 -27.47 -17.73 -4.22
C GLY A 435 -27.44 -16.47 -3.33
N ILE A 436 -28.62 -15.95 -2.90
CA ILE A 436 -28.72 -14.69 -2.15
C ILE A 436 -28.09 -14.81 -0.75
N LEU A 437 -28.03 -16.01 -0.19
CA LEU A 437 -27.51 -16.30 1.14
C LEU A 437 -26.01 -16.60 1.15
N GLU A 438 -25.36 -16.59 0.00
CA GLU A 438 -23.94 -16.93 -0.16
C GLU A 438 -23.16 -15.76 -0.72
N LYS A 439 -21.84 -15.72 -0.44
CA LYS A 439 -20.96 -14.73 -1.06
C LYS A 439 -20.84 -15.02 -2.54
N THR A 440 -20.84 -13.98 -3.37
CA THR A 440 -20.75 -14.10 -4.84
C THR A 440 -19.39 -14.61 -5.31
N GLY A 441 -18.33 -14.46 -4.49
CA GLY A 441 -16.96 -14.80 -4.88
C GLY A 441 -16.32 -13.81 -5.86
N ILE A 442 -16.86 -12.60 -5.96
CA ILE A 442 -16.24 -11.52 -6.72
C ILE A 442 -14.87 -11.19 -6.13
N ASP A 443 -13.89 -10.94 -6.99
CA ASP A 443 -12.49 -10.68 -6.63
C ASP A 443 -12.29 -9.42 -5.76
#